data_0c4cb0cd6f11ae863903ed537456ed0a
#
_entry.id   0c4cb0cd6f11ae863903ed537456ed0a
#
_cell.length_a   1.000
_cell.length_b   1.000
_cell.length_c   1.000
_cell.angle_alpha   90.00
_cell.angle_beta   90.00
_cell.angle_gamma   90.00
#
_symmetry.space_group_name_H-M   'P 1'
#
loop_
_entity.id
_entity.type
_entity.pdbx_description
1 polymer ?
#
loop_
_entity_poly.entity_id
_entity_poly.type
_entity_poly.pdbx_seq_one_letter_code
_entity_poly.pdbx_strand_id
1 'polypeptide(L)'
;HRNAGRTKPTLWSEGGSGSSGFSSMLVYISRKNGAFFQEYGRVLHDQAIYGVKPEGKLKVEYTRETFHFPDGEEYELCKPNYTITDWYADEIAPEDLFCTVRIPLRHVGMGQMMALDPKEIEALAAKSNYPEYGISGRCNYITEKGVYSLGLSGNKAQHADLTVELGFSSDMGVTNSRYPEEICEGQA
;
A
#
# COMPACT_ATOMS: atom_id res chain seq x y z
N HIS A 1 -7.20 -13.96 1.61
CA HIS A 1 -8.11 -12.98 0.99
C HIS A 1 -8.16 -13.17 -0.53
N ARG A 2 -9.22 -13.82 -1.05
CA ARG A 2 -9.38 -14.08 -2.51
C ARG A 2 -9.48 -12.83 -3.37
N ASN A 3 -9.68 -11.65 -2.78
CA ASN A 3 -9.87 -10.39 -3.49
C ASN A 3 -8.83 -9.31 -3.16
N ALA A 4 -7.79 -9.63 -2.41
CA ALA A 4 -6.71 -8.68 -2.14
C ALA A 4 -6.12 -8.18 -3.47
N GLY A 5 -6.13 -6.90 -3.68
CA GLY A 5 -5.62 -6.26 -4.89
C GLY A 5 -6.56 -6.22 -6.10
N ARG A 6 -7.84 -6.59 -5.95
CA ARG A 6 -8.84 -6.40 -7.01
C ARG A 6 -9.76 -5.24 -6.66
N THR A 7 -9.37 -4.05 -6.99
CA THR A 7 -10.31 -2.93 -7.12
C THR A 7 -11.15 -3.12 -8.39
N LYS A 8 -12.45 -3.01 -8.27
CA LYS A 8 -13.29 -2.80 -9.44
C LYS A 8 -13.25 -1.29 -9.73
N PRO A 9 -12.73 -0.85 -10.88
CA PRO A 9 -12.66 0.58 -11.21
C PRO A 9 -14.01 1.29 -11.13
N THR A 10 -15.08 0.56 -11.43
CA THR A 10 -16.48 1.04 -11.39
C THR A 10 -16.95 1.47 -10.01
N LEU A 11 -16.39 0.93 -8.95
CA LEU A 11 -16.82 1.28 -7.58
C LEU A 11 -16.24 2.63 -7.12
N TRP A 12 -15.12 3.06 -7.67
CA TRP A 12 -14.56 4.38 -7.45
C TRP A 12 -15.36 5.49 -8.14
N SER A 13 -15.96 5.17 -9.30
CA SER A 13 -16.79 6.10 -10.06
C SER A 13 -18.15 6.37 -9.40
N GLU A 14 -18.60 5.50 -8.52
CA GLU A 14 -19.90 5.63 -7.83
C GLU A 14 -19.83 6.38 -6.50
N GLY A 15 -18.69 7.00 -6.17
CA GLY A 15 -18.54 7.82 -4.96
C GLY A 15 -18.59 7.03 -3.66
N GLY A 16 -18.33 5.73 -3.73
CA GLY A 16 -18.24 4.89 -2.54
C GLY A 16 -17.07 5.32 -1.66
N SER A 17 -17.31 5.50 -0.37
CA SER A 17 -16.25 5.66 0.61
C SER A 17 -15.37 4.41 0.60
N GLY A 18 -14.08 4.53 0.91
CA GLY A 18 -13.16 3.41 1.01
C GLY A 18 -13.67 2.26 1.88
N SER A 19 -14.60 2.54 2.80
CA SER A 19 -15.24 1.58 3.67
C SER A 19 -16.24 0.64 2.97
N SER A 20 -16.84 1.01 1.85
CA SER A 20 -17.88 0.21 1.22
C SER A 20 -17.35 -0.85 0.28
N GLY A 21 -16.70 -1.87 0.83
CA GLY A 21 -16.28 -3.05 0.06
C GLY A 21 -14.93 -2.94 -0.61
N PHE A 22 -14.15 -1.92 -0.30
CA PHE A 22 -12.79 -1.71 -0.79
C PHE A 22 -11.72 -2.15 0.17
N SER A 23 -11.93 -3.23 0.86
CA SER A 23 -10.91 -3.91 1.66
C SER A 23 -9.62 -4.25 0.89
N SER A 24 -9.59 -3.97 -0.40
CA SER A 24 -8.43 -4.20 -1.27
C SER A 24 -7.53 -3.00 -1.46
N MET A 25 -7.87 -1.84 -0.89
CA MET A 25 -7.03 -0.64 -0.95
C MET A 25 -6.52 -0.29 0.44
N LEU A 26 -5.26 0.10 0.52
CA LEU A 26 -4.65 0.59 1.75
C LEU A 26 -4.71 2.12 1.77
N VAL A 27 -5.23 2.68 2.84
CA VAL A 27 -5.24 4.11 3.09
C VAL A 27 -3.98 4.46 3.88
N TYR A 28 -2.96 4.99 3.20
CA TYR A 28 -1.74 5.45 3.86
C TYR A 28 -1.92 6.86 4.37
N ILE A 29 -1.57 7.06 5.64
CA ILE A 29 -1.55 8.37 6.28
C ILE A 29 -0.17 8.67 6.87
N SER A 30 0.21 9.92 6.83
CA SER A 30 1.41 10.42 7.49
C SER A 30 1.28 11.92 7.72
N ARG A 31 2.17 12.47 8.54
CA ARG A 31 2.41 13.90 8.57
C ARG A 31 3.02 14.36 7.24
N LYS A 32 2.89 15.63 6.89
CA LYS A 32 3.50 16.17 5.65
C LYS A 32 5.01 16.00 5.56
N ASN A 33 5.70 15.91 6.69
CA ASN A 33 7.13 15.61 6.73
C ASN A 33 7.48 14.11 6.62
N GLY A 34 6.47 13.24 6.42
CA GLY A 34 6.62 11.80 6.28
C GLY A 34 6.64 11.01 7.60
N ALA A 35 6.58 11.68 8.77
CA ALA A 35 6.45 11.00 10.04
C ALA A 35 5.06 10.35 10.18
N PHE A 36 4.98 9.20 10.86
CA PHE A 36 3.70 8.55 11.14
C PHE A 36 3.03 9.15 12.38
N PHE A 37 1.74 8.92 12.50
CA PHE A 37 0.97 9.22 13.69
C PHE A 37 1.07 8.04 14.66
N GLN A 38 1.41 8.31 15.90
CA GLN A 38 1.64 7.25 16.90
C GLN A 38 0.37 6.44 17.15
N GLU A 39 -0.79 7.08 17.15
CA GLU A 39 -2.11 6.50 17.43
C GLU A 39 -2.65 5.65 16.28
N TYR A 40 -2.24 5.97 15.05
CA TYR A 40 -2.80 5.38 13.81
C TYR A 40 -1.76 4.62 12.97
N GLY A 41 -0.48 4.76 13.28
CA GLY A 41 0.59 4.18 12.47
C GLY A 41 0.69 4.81 11.08
N ARG A 42 0.84 3.97 10.05
CA ARG A 42 0.99 4.38 8.65
C ARG A 42 -0.19 4.02 7.75
N VAL A 43 -1.01 3.08 8.18
CA VAL A 43 -2.17 2.59 7.43
C VAL A 43 -3.39 2.78 8.31
N LEU A 44 -4.34 3.56 7.81
CA LEU A 44 -5.62 3.76 8.50
C LEU A 44 -6.50 2.54 8.30
N HIS A 45 -6.99 1.98 9.39
CA HIS A 45 -7.97 0.89 9.38
C HIS A 45 -9.39 1.48 9.42
N ASP A 46 -10.02 1.56 8.27
CA ASP A 46 -11.39 2.07 8.11
C ASP A 46 -12.47 1.01 8.40
N GLN A 47 -12.05 -0.19 8.80
CA GLN A 47 -12.90 -1.29 9.19
C GLN A 47 -12.40 -1.94 10.48
N ALA A 48 -13.31 -2.35 11.33
CA ALA A 48 -13.01 -3.01 12.58
C ALA A 48 -13.95 -4.24 12.78
N ILE A 49 -13.60 -5.08 13.72
CA ILE A 49 -14.47 -6.18 14.16
C ILE A 49 -15.74 -5.64 14.83
N TYR A 50 -16.77 -6.49 14.91
CA TYR A 50 -18.02 -6.10 15.55
C TYR A 50 -17.82 -5.59 16.99
N GLY A 51 -18.40 -4.43 17.29
CA GLY A 51 -18.31 -3.81 18.61
C GLY A 51 -17.10 -2.89 18.81
N VAL A 52 -16.18 -2.81 17.84
CA VAL A 52 -15.02 -1.92 17.89
C VAL A 52 -15.20 -0.80 16.86
N LYS A 53 -14.91 0.45 17.26
CA LYS A 53 -14.93 1.59 16.35
C LYS A 53 -13.71 1.54 15.42
N PRO A 54 -13.86 1.70 14.09
CA PRO A 54 -12.73 1.82 13.18
C PRO A 54 -11.93 3.10 13.46
N GLU A 55 -10.69 3.16 12.99
CA GLU A 55 -9.78 4.30 13.20
C GLU A 55 -10.25 5.58 12.55
N GLY A 56 -11.00 5.47 11.47
CA GLY A 56 -11.60 6.59 10.77
C GLY A 56 -12.38 6.12 9.55
N LYS A 57 -13.05 7.05 8.86
CA LYS A 57 -13.77 6.77 7.61
C LYS A 57 -13.18 7.59 6.47
N LEU A 58 -12.83 6.93 5.38
CA LEU A 58 -12.37 7.59 4.17
C LEU A 58 -13.56 8.03 3.31
N LYS A 59 -13.61 9.32 2.98
CA LYS A 59 -14.49 9.89 1.96
C LYS A 59 -13.66 10.25 0.75
N VAL A 60 -14.14 9.89 -0.45
CA VAL A 60 -13.47 10.21 -1.71
C VAL A 60 -14.40 11.04 -2.56
N GLU A 61 -13.93 12.19 -2.99
CA GLU A 61 -14.61 13.08 -3.95
C GLU A 61 -13.72 13.21 -5.18
N TYR A 62 -14.33 13.28 -6.37
CA TYR A 62 -13.60 13.40 -7.61
C TYR A 62 -13.77 14.76 -8.25
N THR A 63 -12.65 15.37 -8.60
CA THR A 63 -12.62 16.52 -9.49
C THR A 63 -12.24 16.04 -10.88
N ARG A 64 -12.98 16.44 -11.91
CA ARG A 64 -12.68 16.13 -13.30
C ARG A 64 -11.97 17.31 -13.94
N GLU A 65 -10.90 17.03 -14.66
CA GLU A 65 -10.11 18.00 -15.40
C GLU A 65 -9.96 17.52 -16.85
N THR A 66 -10.26 18.38 -17.81
CA THR A 66 -10.12 18.10 -19.24
C THR A 66 -8.74 18.55 -19.71
N PHE A 67 -8.09 17.68 -20.46
CA PHE A 67 -6.79 17.91 -21.08
C PHE A 67 -6.87 17.62 -22.58
N HIS A 68 -5.87 18.04 -23.33
CA HIS A 68 -5.79 17.85 -24.77
C HIS A 68 -4.49 17.15 -25.14
N PHE A 69 -4.56 16.18 -26.03
CA PHE A 69 -3.40 15.64 -26.70
C PHE A 69 -2.82 16.67 -27.69
N PRO A 70 -1.55 16.49 -28.15
CA PRO A 70 -0.94 17.41 -29.14
C PRO A 70 -1.69 17.51 -30.46
N ASP A 71 -2.48 16.50 -30.82
CA ASP A 71 -3.35 16.44 -32.03
C ASP A 71 -4.71 17.11 -31.82
N GLY A 72 -5.01 17.58 -30.61
CA GLY A 72 -6.24 18.27 -30.25
C GLY A 72 -7.35 17.37 -29.70
N GLU A 73 -7.15 16.05 -29.63
CA GLU A 73 -8.11 15.15 -29.00
C GLU A 73 -8.23 15.45 -27.50
N GLU A 74 -9.46 15.51 -27.00
CA GLU A 74 -9.74 15.76 -25.59
C GLU A 74 -9.79 14.48 -24.78
N TYR A 75 -9.27 14.54 -23.54
CA TYR A 75 -9.43 13.47 -22.55
C TYR A 75 -9.68 14.04 -21.16
N GLU A 76 -10.41 13.30 -20.34
CA GLU A 76 -10.67 13.66 -18.95
C GLU A 76 -9.84 12.82 -17.99
N LEU A 77 -9.30 13.48 -16.96
CA LEU A 77 -8.72 12.82 -15.80
C LEU A 77 -9.57 13.09 -14.56
N CYS A 78 -9.75 12.04 -13.76
CA CYS A 78 -10.41 12.13 -12.46
C CYS A 78 -9.36 12.20 -11.36
N LYS A 79 -9.30 13.33 -10.67
CA LYS A 79 -8.43 13.53 -9.51
C LYS A 79 -9.20 13.20 -8.23
N PRO A 80 -8.77 12.19 -7.47
CA PRO A 80 -9.40 11.88 -6.19
C PRO A 80 -8.94 12.87 -5.11
N ASN A 81 -9.89 13.35 -4.32
CA ASN A 81 -9.67 14.14 -3.13
C ASN A 81 -10.10 13.30 -1.93
N TYR A 82 -9.19 13.08 -0.99
CA TYR A 82 -9.40 12.22 0.16
C TYR A 82 -9.66 13.06 1.40
N THR A 83 -10.73 12.72 2.13
CA THR A 83 -11.07 13.30 3.44
C THR A 83 -11.30 12.16 4.41
N ILE A 84 -10.74 12.26 5.60
CA ILE A 84 -10.96 11.27 6.66
C ILE A 84 -11.83 11.92 7.73
N THR A 85 -12.88 11.21 8.13
CA THR A 85 -13.85 11.62 9.15
C THR A 85 -14.00 10.54 10.22
N ASP A 86 -14.74 10.83 11.27
CA ASP A 86 -15.08 9.87 12.34
C ASP A 86 -13.83 9.23 12.98
N TRP A 87 -12.80 10.01 13.22
CA TRP A 87 -11.56 9.55 13.84
C TRP A 87 -11.82 8.82 15.19
N TYR A 88 -11.05 7.76 15.42
CA TYR A 88 -11.13 6.97 16.66
C TYR A 88 -10.63 7.75 17.86
N ALA A 89 -9.48 8.37 17.72
CA ALA A 89 -8.82 9.24 18.69
C ALA A 89 -8.92 10.71 18.24
N ASP A 90 -7.92 11.51 18.51
CA ASP A 90 -7.90 12.92 18.15
C ASP A 90 -7.95 13.12 16.63
N GLU A 91 -8.75 14.08 16.19
CA GLU A 91 -8.84 14.46 14.79
C GLU A 91 -7.52 15.10 14.32
N ILE A 92 -7.03 14.61 13.18
CA ILE A 92 -5.83 15.16 12.55
C ILE A 92 -6.24 16.31 11.65
N ALA A 93 -5.66 17.49 11.87
CA ALA A 93 -5.90 18.65 11.05
C ALA A 93 -5.48 18.40 9.58
N PRO A 94 -6.31 18.81 8.61
CA PRO A 94 -6.04 18.58 7.18
C PRO A 94 -4.70 19.14 6.69
N GLU A 95 -4.24 20.22 7.30
CA GLU A 95 -2.94 20.83 7.01
C GLU A 95 -1.75 19.98 7.43
N ASP A 96 -1.91 19.11 8.42
CA ASP A 96 -0.88 18.19 8.90
C ASP A 96 -0.96 16.80 8.25
N LEU A 97 -2.09 16.48 7.64
CA LEU A 97 -2.38 15.17 7.08
C LEU A 97 -1.89 15.07 5.63
N PHE A 98 -1.10 14.05 5.36
CA PHE A 98 -0.89 13.51 4.02
C PHE A 98 -1.63 12.18 3.92
N CYS A 99 -2.55 12.08 2.97
CA CYS A 99 -3.33 10.87 2.72
C CYS A 99 -3.14 10.41 1.28
N THR A 100 -2.91 9.12 1.08
CA THR A 100 -2.86 8.50 -0.23
C THR A 100 -3.41 7.08 -0.16
N VAL A 101 -4.10 6.67 -1.22
CA VAL A 101 -4.65 5.33 -1.32
C VAL A 101 -3.81 4.50 -2.28
N ARG A 102 -3.47 3.28 -1.87
CA ARG A 102 -2.57 2.40 -2.62
C ARG A 102 -3.18 1.02 -2.76
N ILE A 103 -2.91 0.40 -3.90
CA ILE A 103 -3.22 -1.02 -4.12
C ILE A 103 -2.18 -1.84 -3.35
N PRO A 104 -2.60 -2.73 -2.43
CA PRO A 104 -1.66 -3.58 -1.71
C PRO A 104 -1.00 -4.59 -2.65
N LEU A 105 0.16 -5.07 -2.25
CA LEU A 105 0.83 -6.16 -2.94
C LEU A 105 -0.03 -7.45 -2.88
N ARG A 106 0.05 -8.24 -3.93
CA ARG A 106 -0.61 -9.55 -3.97
C ARG A 106 0.20 -10.55 -3.17
N HIS A 107 -0.45 -11.36 -2.36
CA HIS A 107 0.20 -12.47 -1.66
C HIS A 107 0.43 -13.68 -2.58
N VAL A 108 -0.45 -13.85 -3.57
CA VAL A 108 -0.37 -14.98 -4.51
C VAL A 108 0.83 -14.83 -5.44
N GLY A 109 1.68 -15.85 -5.46
CA GLY A 109 2.87 -15.89 -6.31
C GLY A 109 4.12 -15.27 -5.68
N MET A 110 4.03 -14.64 -4.52
CA MET A 110 5.19 -13.99 -3.88
C MET A 110 6.30 -15.00 -3.51
N GLY A 111 5.95 -16.23 -3.18
CA GLY A 111 6.94 -17.28 -2.93
C GLY A 111 7.84 -17.58 -4.14
N GLN A 112 7.33 -17.41 -5.36
CA GLN A 112 8.11 -17.59 -6.59
C GLN A 112 9.15 -16.49 -6.77
N MET A 113 8.90 -15.29 -6.26
CA MET A 113 9.88 -14.19 -6.25
C MET A 113 11.15 -14.57 -5.47
N MET A 114 10.99 -15.38 -4.42
CA MET A 114 12.13 -15.84 -3.60
C MET A 114 12.99 -16.89 -4.29
N ALA A 115 12.51 -17.50 -5.37
CA ALA A 115 13.25 -18.48 -6.17
C ALA A 115 14.10 -17.81 -7.28
N LEU A 116 13.98 -16.49 -7.48
CA LEU A 116 14.78 -15.78 -8.46
C LEU A 116 16.24 -15.63 -7.99
N ASP A 117 17.16 -15.87 -8.89
CA ASP A 117 18.58 -15.62 -8.61
C ASP A 117 18.83 -14.11 -8.53
N PRO A 118 19.37 -13.58 -7.41
CA PRO A 118 19.74 -12.18 -7.30
C PRO A 118 20.59 -11.64 -8.44
N LYS A 119 21.49 -12.47 -8.99
CA LYS A 119 22.35 -12.10 -10.13
C LYS A 119 21.56 -11.85 -11.41
N GLU A 120 20.45 -12.58 -11.62
CA GLU A 120 19.58 -12.33 -12.77
C GLU A 120 18.84 -11.00 -12.64
N ILE A 121 18.41 -10.65 -11.41
CA ILE A 121 17.77 -9.37 -11.12
C ILE A 121 18.76 -8.22 -11.35
N GLU A 122 19.98 -8.34 -10.86
CA GLU A 122 21.05 -7.37 -11.07
C GLU A 122 21.37 -7.19 -12.57
N ALA A 123 21.48 -8.30 -13.30
CA ALA A 123 21.73 -8.28 -14.74
C ALA A 123 20.56 -7.63 -15.50
N LEU A 124 19.32 -7.89 -15.08
CA LEU A 124 18.14 -7.26 -15.67
C LEU A 124 18.14 -5.75 -15.39
N ALA A 125 18.42 -5.34 -14.17
CA ALA A 125 18.52 -3.91 -13.83
C ALA A 125 19.60 -3.19 -14.66
N ALA A 126 20.74 -3.81 -14.87
CA ALA A 126 21.81 -3.26 -15.69
C ALA A 126 21.41 -3.12 -17.17
N LYS A 127 20.59 -4.02 -17.70
CA LYS A 127 20.08 -3.98 -19.09
C LYS A 127 18.94 -2.99 -19.27
N SER A 128 18.14 -2.73 -18.23
CA SER A 128 16.93 -1.90 -18.29
C SER A 128 17.28 -0.42 -18.17
N ASN A 129 18.10 0.10 -19.12
CA ASN A 129 18.48 1.49 -19.18
C ASN A 129 18.12 2.09 -20.55
N TYR A 130 17.07 2.91 -20.55
CA TYR A 130 16.48 3.54 -21.74
C TYR A 130 16.42 5.05 -21.51
N PRO A 131 17.56 5.77 -21.66
CA PRO A 131 17.66 7.19 -21.34
C PRO A 131 16.72 8.06 -22.18
N GLU A 132 16.40 7.64 -23.40
CA GLU A 132 15.45 8.31 -24.31
C GLU A 132 14.02 8.35 -23.75
N TYR A 133 13.67 7.42 -22.87
CA TYR A 133 12.38 7.38 -22.17
C TYR A 133 12.46 7.76 -20.70
N GLY A 134 13.63 8.14 -20.22
CA GLY A 134 13.86 8.42 -18.79
C GLY A 134 13.70 7.20 -17.88
N ILE A 135 13.83 5.99 -18.45
CA ILE A 135 13.66 4.72 -17.72
C ILE A 135 15.04 4.16 -17.37
N SER A 136 15.24 3.79 -16.11
CA SER A 136 16.45 3.10 -15.64
C SER A 136 16.08 2.01 -14.65
N GLY A 137 16.69 0.83 -14.80
CA GLY A 137 16.63 -0.25 -13.82
C GLY A 137 17.55 0.04 -12.64
N ARG A 138 17.03 -0.16 -11.43
CA ARG A 138 17.82 -0.03 -10.20
C ARG A 138 17.43 -1.11 -9.22
N CYS A 139 18.43 -1.82 -8.68
CA CYS A 139 18.25 -2.69 -7.55
C CYS A 139 18.14 -1.88 -6.26
N ASN A 140 17.30 -2.33 -5.35
CA ASN A 140 17.25 -1.79 -4.00
C ASN A 140 18.07 -2.70 -3.08
N TYR A 141 19.17 -2.18 -2.54
CA TYR A 141 19.96 -2.87 -1.53
C TYR A 141 19.60 -2.35 -0.15
N ILE A 142 19.40 -3.26 0.76
CA ILE A 142 18.94 -2.98 2.11
C ILE A 142 19.88 -3.58 3.15
N THR A 143 19.86 -3.02 4.34
CA THR A 143 20.48 -3.65 5.52
C THR A 143 19.37 -4.07 6.47
N GLU A 144 19.15 -5.35 6.59
CA GLU A 144 18.14 -5.92 7.47
C GLU A 144 18.83 -6.84 8.50
N LYS A 145 18.60 -6.59 9.78
CA LYS A 145 19.25 -7.31 10.89
C LYS A 145 20.79 -7.34 10.79
N GLY A 146 21.38 -6.27 10.27
CA GLY A 146 22.83 -6.15 10.08
C GLY A 146 23.40 -6.87 8.85
N VAL A 147 22.56 -7.49 8.02
CA VAL A 147 22.96 -8.14 6.77
C VAL A 147 22.61 -7.22 5.60
N TYR A 148 23.61 -6.93 4.77
CA TYR A 148 23.41 -6.19 3.52
C TYR A 148 23.03 -7.17 2.41
N SER A 149 21.89 -6.94 1.77
CA SER A 149 21.35 -7.86 0.76
C SER A 149 20.48 -7.11 -0.27
N LEU A 150 20.23 -7.78 -1.39
CA LEU A 150 19.26 -7.33 -2.37
C LEU A 150 17.85 -7.45 -1.78
N GLY A 151 17.05 -6.39 -1.89
CA GLY A 151 15.63 -6.42 -1.57
C GLY A 151 14.84 -7.17 -2.63
N LEU A 152 13.96 -8.08 -2.20
CA LEU A 152 13.15 -8.94 -3.07
C LEU A 152 11.65 -8.86 -2.80
N SER A 153 11.26 -8.40 -1.62
CA SER A 153 9.86 -8.32 -1.22
C SER A 153 9.47 -6.93 -0.69
N GLY A 154 8.17 -6.73 -0.47
CA GLY A 154 7.62 -5.47 -0.04
C GLY A 154 7.51 -4.40 -1.13
N ASN A 155 6.95 -3.25 -0.77
CA ASN A 155 6.88 -2.11 -1.68
C ASN A 155 8.29 -1.62 -2.05
N LYS A 156 8.61 -1.58 -3.34
CA LYS A 156 9.93 -1.19 -3.85
C LYS A 156 11.07 -2.07 -3.33
N ALA A 157 10.81 -3.36 -3.12
CA ALA A 157 11.80 -4.35 -2.68
C ALA A 157 12.54 -3.88 -1.40
N GLN A 158 11.79 -3.53 -0.37
CA GLN A 158 12.35 -3.00 0.88
C GLN A 158 12.66 -4.08 1.93
N HIS A 159 12.41 -5.35 1.64
CA HIS A 159 12.73 -6.50 2.48
C HIS A 159 13.52 -7.54 1.70
N ALA A 160 14.46 -8.21 2.38
CA ALA A 160 15.32 -9.22 1.78
C ALA A 160 14.56 -10.49 1.37
N ASP A 161 13.53 -10.84 2.14
CA ASP A 161 12.70 -12.02 1.90
C ASP A 161 11.25 -11.78 2.36
N LEU A 162 10.41 -12.82 2.23
CA LEU A 162 9.00 -12.77 2.64
C LEU A 162 8.77 -12.90 4.14
N THR A 163 9.79 -13.12 4.96
CA THR A 163 9.62 -13.40 6.39
C THR A 163 8.90 -12.27 7.12
N VAL A 164 9.25 -11.03 6.80
CA VAL A 164 8.61 -9.83 7.36
C VAL A 164 7.14 -9.74 6.96
N GLU A 165 6.85 -9.99 5.69
CA GLU A 165 5.47 -9.97 5.15
C GLU A 165 4.59 -11.04 5.82
N LEU A 166 5.16 -12.23 6.07
CA LEU A 166 4.47 -13.32 6.75
C LEU A 166 4.21 -12.99 8.22
N GLY A 167 5.16 -12.34 8.90
CA GLY A 167 5.00 -11.84 10.26
C GLY A 167 3.88 -10.81 10.35
N PHE A 168 3.88 -9.80 9.50
CA PHE A 168 2.81 -8.81 9.42
C PHE A 168 1.44 -9.44 9.19
N SER A 169 1.36 -10.46 8.33
CA SER A 169 0.10 -11.15 8.09
C SER A 169 -0.40 -11.87 9.34
N SER A 170 0.50 -12.46 10.12
CA SER A 170 0.17 -13.11 11.40
C SER A 170 -0.33 -12.11 12.42
N ASP A 171 0.31 -10.96 12.55
CA ASP A 171 -0.10 -9.87 13.45
C ASP A 171 -1.52 -9.34 13.14
N MET A 172 -1.98 -9.55 11.92
CA MET A 172 -3.35 -9.23 11.48
C MET A 172 -4.31 -10.42 11.51
N GLY A 173 -3.99 -11.49 12.21
CA GLY A 173 -4.81 -12.69 12.33
C GLY A 173 -4.78 -13.61 11.09
N VAL A 174 -3.86 -13.40 10.15
CA VAL A 174 -3.70 -14.27 8.98
C VAL A 174 -2.56 -15.24 9.23
N THR A 175 -2.89 -16.38 9.83
CA THR A 175 -1.91 -17.42 10.16
C THR A 175 -1.38 -18.15 8.93
N ASN A 176 -0.21 -18.74 9.06
CA ASN A 176 0.45 -19.54 8.04
C ASN A 176 1.29 -20.66 8.68
N SER A 177 1.89 -21.53 7.87
CA SER A 177 2.67 -22.67 8.38
C SER A 177 3.90 -22.27 9.20
N ARG A 178 4.45 -21.09 9.01
CA ARG A 178 5.60 -20.56 9.76
C ARG A 178 5.15 -19.85 11.05
N TYR A 179 4.00 -19.21 10.99
CA TYR A 179 3.34 -18.52 12.09
C TYR A 179 1.91 -19.04 12.22
N PRO A 180 1.74 -20.23 12.86
CA PRO A 180 0.43 -20.89 12.91
C PRO A 180 -0.51 -20.27 13.92
N GLU A 181 0.00 -19.44 14.83
CA GLU A 181 -0.75 -18.77 15.87
C GLU A 181 -0.55 -17.26 15.76
N GLU A 182 -1.57 -16.51 16.08
CA GLU A 182 -1.49 -15.07 16.28
C GLU A 182 -0.80 -14.80 17.61
N ILE A 183 0.32 -14.10 17.58
CA ILE A 183 1.11 -13.78 18.77
C ILE A 183 1.03 -12.28 19.00
N CYS A 184 -0.14 -11.76 19.31
CA CYS A 184 -0.29 -10.39 19.76
C CYS A 184 -0.53 -10.36 21.27
N GLU A 185 0.51 -10.10 22.05
CA GLU A 185 0.35 -9.84 23.48
C GLU A 185 -0.48 -8.56 23.67
N GLY A 186 -1.59 -8.68 24.39
CA GLY A 186 -2.42 -7.53 24.77
C GLY A 186 -3.60 -7.22 23.86
N GLN A 187 -3.88 -8.02 22.85
CA GLN A 187 -5.17 -8.00 22.16
C GLN A 187 -6.15 -8.89 22.95
N ALA A 188 -7.14 -8.25 23.53
CA ALA A 188 -8.27 -8.94 24.18
C ALA A 188 -9.33 -9.30 23.14
#